data_6226a9d6d6f197a1fb0e14abd0fea85d
#
_entry.id   6226a9d6d6f197a1fb0e14abd0fea85d
#
_cell.length_a   1.000
_cell.length_b   1.000
_cell.length_c   1.000
_cell.angle_alpha   90.00
_cell.angle_beta   90.00
_cell.angle_gamma   90.00
#
_symmetry.space_group_name_H-M   'P 1'
#
loop_
_entity.id
_entity.type
_entity.pdbx_description
1 polymer ?
#
loop_
_entity_poly.entity_id
_entity_poly.type
_entity_poly.pdbx_seq_one_letter_code
_entity_poly.pdbx_strand_id
1 'polypeptide(L)'
;MRAMDTYGADLSREIAAVAARFVVEDGMDYAAAKRQAGRQMGLPARAPWPDNQAMEAAVRDYIAVFCPDTQAVELRALREVALVWMDRLRDFQPHLGGAVWHGIATRHSDIYLHLFCDDPKAAELALLNRRVDYEPGTANGWRGEPVDALTLRTRCDALGQWVLVHLLVHDLDDLRGALKPDAQGRKPRGDARAVRALLTAEVDADPNLN
;
A
#
# COMPACT_ATOMS: atom_id res chain seq x y z
N MET A 1 -29.61 22.38 -7.92
CA MET A 1 -28.34 21.79 -8.33
C MET A 1 -27.34 21.71 -7.17
N ARG A 2 -27.01 22.79 -6.42
CA ARG A 2 -26.07 22.75 -5.28
C ARG A 2 -26.41 21.74 -4.15
N ALA A 3 -27.68 21.52 -3.81
CA ALA A 3 -28.05 20.63 -2.70
C ALA A 3 -27.85 19.12 -3.03
N MET A 4 -27.99 18.70 -4.28
CA MET A 4 -27.74 17.31 -4.70
C MET A 4 -26.23 17.00 -4.75
N ASP A 5 -25.41 17.98 -5.14
CA ASP A 5 -23.94 17.82 -5.16
C ASP A 5 -23.38 17.68 -3.73
N THR A 6 -23.95 18.43 -2.77
CA THR A 6 -23.55 18.34 -1.35
C THR A 6 -23.94 16.99 -0.75
N TYR A 7 -25.15 16.50 -1.00
CA TYR A 7 -25.59 15.19 -0.53
C TYR A 7 -24.72 14.04 -1.08
N GLY A 8 -24.35 14.11 -2.38
CA GLY A 8 -23.46 13.12 -2.98
C GLY A 8 -22.07 13.10 -2.35
N ALA A 9 -21.52 14.31 -2.08
CA ALA A 9 -20.22 14.43 -1.43
C ALA A 9 -20.23 13.95 0.04
N ASP A 10 -21.30 14.22 0.76
CA ASP A 10 -21.47 13.77 2.15
C ASP A 10 -21.60 12.24 2.23
N LEU A 11 -22.42 11.64 1.36
CA LEU A 11 -22.56 10.19 1.29
C LEU A 11 -21.25 9.52 0.88
N SER A 12 -20.49 10.09 -0.06
CA SER A 12 -19.16 9.58 -0.45
C SER A 12 -18.18 9.57 0.75
N ARG A 13 -18.19 10.62 1.58
CA ARG A 13 -17.37 10.68 2.80
C ARG A 13 -17.81 9.64 3.84
N GLU A 14 -19.12 9.43 4.00
CA GLU A 14 -19.66 8.42 4.90
C GLU A 14 -19.26 7.01 4.48
N ILE A 15 -19.35 6.69 3.16
CA ILE A 15 -18.87 5.42 2.61
C ILE A 15 -17.37 5.24 2.90
N ALA A 16 -16.56 6.29 2.69
CA ALA A 16 -15.13 6.24 2.95
C ALA A 16 -14.82 5.96 4.43
N ALA A 17 -15.53 6.61 5.35
CA ALA A 17 -15.37 6.40 6.78
C ALA A 17 -15.72 4.97 7.21
N VAL A 18 -16.81 4.40 6.70
CA VAL A 18 -17.19 3.00 6.98
C VAL A 18 -16.18 2.03 6.36
N ALA A 19 -15.72 2.31 5.12
CA ALA A 19 -14.75 1.47 4.43
C ALA A 19 -13.36 1.52 5.09
N ALA A 20 -12.96 2.66 5.66
CA ALA A 20 -11.68 2.80 6.36
C ALA A 20 -11.50 1.78 7.49
N ARG A 21 -12.56 1.47 8.22
CA ARG A 21 -12.53 0.43 9.25
C ARG A 21 -12.11 -0.93 8.68
N PHE A 22 -12.72 -1.36 7.57
CA PHE A 22 -12.38 -2.63 6.93
C PHE A 22 -10.96 -2.68 6.40
N VAL A 23 -10.44 -1.53 5.95
CA VAL A 23 -9.03 -1.44 5.54
C VAL A 23 -8.09 -1.62 6.73
N VAL A 24 -8.37 -0.94 7.85
CA VAL A 24 -7.49 -0.89 9.01
C VAL A 24 -7.58 -2.16 9.86
N GLU A 25 -8.79 -2.65 10.12
CA GLU A 25 -9.03 -3.79 11.01
C GLU A 25 -8.90 -5.14 10.30
N ASP A 26 -9.38 -5.24 9.05
CA ASP A 26 -9.47 -6.49 8.30
C ASP A 26 -8.42 -6.61 7.18
N GLY A 27 -7.60 -5.58 6.95
CA GLY A 27 -6.58 -5.57 5.89
C GLY A 27 -7.14 -5.56 4.47
N MET A 28 -8.39 -5.16 4.27
CA MET A 28 -9.02 -5.16 2.95
C MET A 28 -8.41 -4.12 2.02
N ASP A 29 -8.28 -4.46 0.72
CA ASP A 29 -8.02 -3.45 -0.30
C ASP A 29 -9.18 -2.45 -0.43
N TYR A 30 -8.90 -1.26 -1.00
CA TYR A 30 -9.91 -0.20 -1.11
C TYR A 30 -11.15 -0.61 -1.88
N ALA A 31 -11.01 -1.45 -2.91
CA ALA A 31 -12.17 -1.87 -3.72
C ALA A 31 -13.05 -2.84 -2.93
N ALA A 32 -12.45 -3.80 -2.22
CA ALA A 32 -13.17 -4.73 -1.34
C ALA A 32 -13.83 -4.00 -0.19
N ALA A 33 -13.10 -3.09 0.50
CA ALA A 33 -13.60 -2.30 1.61
C ALA A 33 -14.79 -1.41 1.20
N LYS A 34 -14.70 -0.72 0.06
CA LYS A 34 -15.83 0.05 -0.49
C LYS A 34 -17.05 -0.82 -0.76
N ARG A 35 -16.87 -1.98 -1.41
CA ARG A 35 -17.98 -2.92 -1.66
C ARG A 35 -18.61 -3.41 -0.35
N GLN A 36 -17.80 -3.70 0.66
CA GLN A 36 -18.28 -4.14 1.97
C GLN A 36 -19.06 -3.03 2.69
N ALA A 37 -18.52 -1.81 2.70
CA ALA A 37 -19.21 -0.64 3.24
C ALA A 37 -20.57 -0.42 2.55
N GLY A 38 -20.60 -0.46 1.22
CA GLY A 38 -21.85 -0.33 0.47
C GLY A 38 -22.90 -1.38 0.80
N ARG A 39 -22.48 -2.65 0.97
CA ARG A 39 -23.39 -3.71 1.43
C ARG A 39 -23.92 -3.44 2.83
N GLN A 40 -23.05 -3.05 3.76
CA GLN A 40 -23.44 -2.74 5.15
C GLN A 40 -24.43 -1.57 5.22
N MET A 41 -24.25 -0.57 4.36
CA MET A 41 -25.09 0.63 4.30
C MET A 41 -26.35 0.43 3.43
N GLY A 42 -26.54 -0.72 2.78
CA GLY A 42 -27.65 -0.99 1.88
C GLY A 42 -27.68 -0.11 0.62
N LEU A 43 -26.51 0.30 0.12
CA LEU A 43 -26.41 1.25 -0.98
C LEU A 43 -26.55 0.57 -2.36
N PRO A 44 -27.16 1.28 -3.34
CA PRO A 44 -27.22 0.80 -4.71
C PRO A 44 -25.86 0.88 -5.41
N ALA A 45 -25.68 0.09 -6.48
CA ALA A 45 -24.44 0.10 -7.28
C ALA A 45 -24.05 1.47 -7.84
N ARG A 46 -25.00 2.40 -8.01
CA ARG A 46 -24.79 3.77 -8.50
C ARG A 46 -24.54 4.79 -7.38
N ALA A 47 -24.20 4.35 -6.17
CA ALA A 47 -23.82 5.26 -5.10
C ALA A 47 -22.59 6.13 -5.49
N PRO A 48 -22.42 7.31 -4.90
CA PRO A 48 -21.24 8.16 -5.13
C PRO A 48 -20.02 7.57 -4.43
N TRP A 49 -19.39 6.58 -5.06
CA TRP A 49 -18.23 5.89 -4.49
C TRP A 49 -17.05 6.84 -4.27
N PRO A 50 -16.37 6.76 -3.10
CA PRO A 50 -15.18 7.55 -2.85
C PRO A 50 -14.04 7.14 -3.78
N ASP A 51 -13.26 8.11 -4.23
CA ASP A 51 -12.00 7.87 -4.92
C ASP A 51 -10.90 7.39 -3.94
N ASN A 52 -9.73 7.08 -4.46
CA ASN A 52 -8.64 6.57 -3.62
C ASN A 52 -8.08 7.63 -2.68
N GLN A 53 -8.17 8.92 -3.03
CA GLN A 53 -7.73 10.03 -2.19
C GLN A 53 -8.65 10.20 -0.98
N ALA A 54 -9.96 10.13 -1.19
CA ALA A 54 -10.95 10.15 -0.11
C ALA A 54 -10.80 8.93 0.82
N MET A 55 -10.51 7.75 0.25
CA MET A 55 -10.21 6.56 1.03
C MET A 55 -8.96 6.72 1.90
N GLU A 56 -7.88 7.26 1.31
CA GLU A 56 -6.62 7.50 2.03
C GLU A 56 -6.82 8.48 3.20
N ALA A 57 -7.58 9.56 2.97
CA ALA A 57 -7.92 10.51 4.02
C ALA A 57 -8.72 9.84 5.15
N ALA A 58 -9.77 9.09 4.82
CA ALA A 58 -10.60 8.40 5.81
C ALA A 58 -9.81 7.34 6.60
N VAL A 59 -8.90 6.59 5.95
CA VAL A 59 -8.02 5.62 6.62
C VAL A 59 -7.08 6.34 7.59
N ARG A 60 -6.49 7.48 7.19
CA ARG A 60 -5.64 8.30 8.05
C ARG A 60 -6.38 8.81 9.28
N ASP A 61 -7.60 9.32 9.08
CA ASP A 61 -8.44 9.80 10.18
C ASP A 61 -8.83 8.66 11.13
N TYR A 62 -9.16 7.48 10.59
CA TYR A 62 -9.46 6.29 11.37
C TYR A 62 -8.27 5.85 12.24
N ILE A 63 -7.09 5.76 11.65
CA ILE A 63 -5.84 5.41 12.35
C ILE A 63 -5.56 6.40 13.48
N ALA A 64 -5.69 7.70 13.22
CA ALA A 64 -5.42 8.74 14.22
C ALA A 64 -6.33 8.62 15.45
N VAL A 65 -7.54 8.10 15.28
CA VAL A 65 -8.51 7.95 16.38
C VAL A 65 -8.36 6.59 17.09
N PHE A 66 -8.18 5.50 16.34
CA PHE A 66 -8.31 4.14 16.86
C PHE A 66 -6.98 3.39 17.04
N CYS A 67 -5.90 3.87 16.41
CA CYS A 67 -4.58 3.22 16.45
C CYS A 67 -3.43 4.18 16.84
N PRO A 68 -3.63 5.19 17.71
CA PRO A 68 -2.60 6.21 17.96
C PRO A 68 -1.34 5.64 18.61
N ASP A 69 -1.48 4.57 19.42
CA ASP A 69 -0.37 4.01 20.19
C ASP A 69 0.38 2.88 19.47
N THR A 70 -0.20 2.29 18.45
CA THR A 70 0.35 1.07 17.81
C THR A 70 0.84 1.30 16.39
N GLN A 71 0.22 2.21 15.66
CA GLN A 71 0.40 2.38 14.23
C GLN A 71 1.85 2.74 13.85
N ALA A 72 2.51 3.60 14.62
CA ALA A 72 3.90 4.01 14.32
C ALA A 72 4.86 2.82 14.39
N VAL A 73 4.75 1.96 15.40
CA VAL A 73 5.56 0.76 15.57
C VAL A 73 5.26 -0.26 14.46
N GLU A 74 3.99 -0.47 14.14
CA GLU A 74 3.54 -1.38 13.10
C GLU A 74 4.03 -0.96 11.71
N LEU A 75 3.88 0.33 11.38
CA LEU A 75 4.36 0.91 10.13
C LEU A 75 5.88 0.78 9.98
N ARG A 76 6.64 1.10 11.05
CA ARG A 76 8.09 0.95 11.07
C ARG A 76 8.50 -0.49 10.78
N ALA A 77 7.91 -1.47 11.48
CA ALA A 77 8.19 -2.88 11.28
C ALA A 77 7.95 -3.33 9.82
N LEU A 78 6.86 -2.87 9.19
CA LEU A 78 6.57 -3.17 7.78
C LEU A 78 7.57 -2.50 6.83
N ARG A 79 8.03 -1.27 7.11
CA ARG A 79 9.06 -0.58 6.33
C ARG A 79 10.41 -1.28 6.42
N GLU A 80 10.78 -1.80 7.59
CA GLU A 80 12.00 -2.58 7.78
C GLU A 80 11.96 -3.89 6.98
N VAL A 81 10.83 -4.61 6.99
CA VAL A 81 10.63 -5.80 6.15
C VAL A 81 10.70 -5.45 4.66
N ALA A 82 10.05 -4.35 4.26
CA ALA A 82 10.11 -3.88 2.87
C ALA A 82 11.54 -3.59 2.44
N LEU A 83 12.33 -2.92 3.29
CA LEU A 83 13.73 -2.57 3.01
C LEU A 83 14.60 -3.81 2.84
N VAL A 84 14.41 -4.85 3.65
CA VAL A 84 15.11 -6.14 3.50
C VAL A 84 14.87 -6.73 2.11
N TRP A 85 13.62 -6.70 1.64
CA TRP A 85 13.29 -7.22 0.30
C TRP A 85 13.77 -6.30 -0.82
N MET A 86 13.73 -4.99 -0.63
CA MET A 86 14.30 -4.03 -1.58
C MET A 86 15.81 -4.24 -1.75
N ASP A 87 16.56 -4.48 -0.68
CA ASP A 87 17.99 -4.76 -0.75
C ASP A 87 18.29 -6.12 -1.42
N ARG A 88 17.47 -7.14 -1.18
CA ARG A 88 17.59 -8.45 -1.84
C ARG A 88 17.32 -8.38 -3.34
N LEU A 89 16.43 -7.49 -3.75
CA LEU A 89 15.97 -7.33 -5.15
C LEU A 89 16.50 -6.05 -5.80
N ARG A 90 17.59 -5.49 -5.28
CA ARG A 90 18.16 -4.20 -5.73
C ARG A 90 18.42 -4.11 -7.23
N ASP A 91 18.74 -5.25 -7.86
CA ASP A 91 19.04 -5.32 -9.30
C ASP A 91 17.79 -5.03 -10.16
N PHE A 92 16.60 -5.09 -9.60
CA PHE A 92 15.30 -4.81 -10.22
C PHE A 92 14.74 -3.43 -9.86
N GLN A 93 15.56 -2.50 -9.38
CA GLN A 93 15.18 -1.13 -9.03
C GLN A 93 13.89 -1.05 -8.18
N PRO A 94 13.81 -1.73 -7.02
CA PRO A 94 12.59 -1.83 -6.25
C PRO A 94 12.15 -0.48 -5.67
N HIS A 95 10.86 -0.20 -5.75
CA HIS A 95 10.23 0.98 -5.15
C HIS A 95 9.05 0.56 -4.27
N LEU A 96 9.04 1.01 -3.04
CA LEU A 96 7.95 0.80 -2.09
C LEU A 96 6.78 1.71 -2.45
N GLY A 97 5.58 1.15 -2.52
CA GLY A 97 4.32 1.86 -2.75
C GLY A 97 3.24 1.53 -1.72
N GLY A 98 2.02 1.97 -1.99
CA GLY A 98 0.84 1.66 -1.18
C GLY A 98 0.86 2.23 0.23
N ALA A 99 0.08 1.62 1.12
CA ALA A 99 -0.16 2.10 2.49
C ALA A 99 1.14 2.25 3.30
N VAL A 100 2.09 1.33 3.15
CA VAL A 100 3.38 1.34 3.87
C VAL A 100 4.23 2.55 3.45
N TRP A 101 4.25 2.89 2.14
CA TRP A 101 4.92 4.09 1.67
C TRP A 101 4.24 5.36 2.16
N HIS A 102 2.91 5.44 2.06
CA HIS A 102 2.12 6.62 2.41
C HIS A 102 1.92 6.84 3.92
N GLY A 103 2.44 5.95 4.76
CA GLY A 103 2.40 6.11 6.22
C GLY A 103 1.03 5.83 6.85
N ILE A 104 0.18 5.05 6.18
CA ILE A 104 -1.17 4.68 6.63
C ILE A 104 -1.35 3.16 6.76
N ALA A 105 -0.24 2.43 6.89
CA ALA A 105 -0.27 0.99 7.10
C ALA A 105 -0.42 0.65 8.59
N THR A 106 -1.08 -0.47 8.84
CA THR A 106 -1.17 -1.15 10.13
C THR A 106 -0.64 -2.57 9.98
N ARG A 107 -0.58 -3.33 11.07
CA ARG A 107 -0.14 -4.74 11.07
C ARG A 107 -0.89 -5.64 10.08
N HIS A 108 -2.08 -5.23 9.63
CA HIS A 108 -2.91 -5.96 8.67
C HIS A 108 -2.62 -5.57 7.21
N SER A 109 -1.73 -4.62 6.99
CA SER A 109 -1.41 -4.12 5.64
C SER A 109 -0.36 -4.99 4.96
N ASP A 110 -0.58 -5.28 3.68
CA ASP A 110 0.41 -5.91 2.82
C ASP A 110 1.46 -4.91 2.33
N ILE A 111 2.63 -5.43 1.96
CA ILE A 111 3.75 -4.65 1.42
C ILE A 111 3.73 -4.76 -0.11
N TYR A 112 3.75 -3.62 -0.81
CA TYR A 112 3.77 -3.56 -2.26
C TYR A 112 5.11 -3.01 -2.75
N LEU A 113 5.89 -3.84 -3.44
CA LEU A 113 7.15 -3.46 -4.09
C LEU A 113 6.97 -3.49 -5.61
N HIS A 114 7.25 -2.37 -6.26
CA HIS A 114 7.26 -2.24 -7.70
C HIS A 114 8.69 -2.49 -8.19
N LEU A 115 8.87 -3.51 -9.01
CA LEU A 115 10.15 -3.87 -9.63
C LEU A 115 10.15 -3.38 -11.08
N PHE A 116 11.27 -2.87 -11.55
CA PHE A 116 11.44 -2.39 -12.92
C PHE A 116 12.61 -3.10 -13.58
N CYS A 117 12.35 -3.84 -14.64
CA CYS A 117 13.35 -4.64 -15.36
C CYS A 117 12.96 -4.85 -16.81
N ASP A 118 13.97 -5.07 -17.67
CA ASP A 118 13.76 -5.32 -19.11
C ASP A 118 13.18 -6.73 -19.39
N ASP A 119 13.50 -7.70 -18.53
CA ASP A 119 12.96 -9.06 -18.62
C ASP A 119 12.05 -9.36 -17.41
N PRO A 120 10.73 -9.45 -17.61
CA PRO A 120 9.79 -9.76 -16.53
C PRO A 120 10.08 -11.09 -15.81
N LYS A 121 10.68 -12.07 -16.52
CA LYS A 121 11.03 -13.37 -15.93
C LYS A 121 12.28 -13.33 -15.05
N ALA A 122 13.10 -12.29 -15.15
CA ALA A 122 14.32 -12.16 -14.35
C ALA A 122 14.02 -12.07 -12.84
N ALA A 123 12.94 -11.37 -12.45
CA ALA A 123 12.52 -11.29 -11.06
C ALA A 123 12.07 -12.65 -10.50
N GLU A 124 11.29 -13.40 -11.29
CA GLU A 124 10.86 -14.76 -10.95
C GLU A 124 12.06 -15.72 -10.79
N LEU A 125 12.98 -15.71 -11.75
CA LEU A 125 14.22 -16.51 -11.69
C LEU A 125 15.08 -16.16 -10.48
N ALA A 126 15.12 -14.88 -10.07
CA ALA A 126 15.85 -14.45 -8.89
C ALA A 126 15.25 -15.01 -7.59
N LEU A 127 13.94 -15.15 -7.49
CA LEU A 127 13.27 -15.80 -6.36
C LEU A 127 13.55 -17.29 -6.33
N LEU A 128 13.42 -17.98 -7.47
CA LEU A 128 13.73 -19.41 -7.64
C LEU A 128 15.16 -19.74 -7.24
N ASN A 129 16.14 -18.97 -7.72
CA ASN A 129 17.56 -19.14 -7.39
C ASN A 129 17.85 -18.96 -5.89
N ARG A 130 17.03 -18.15 -5.19
CA ARG A 130 17.12 -17.94 -3.74
C ARG A 130 16.29 -18.93 -2.92
N ARG A 131 15.59 -19.87 -3.60
CA ARG A 131 14.65 -20.82 -3.00
C ARG A 131 13.57 -20.13 -2.15
N VAL A 132 13.04 -19.03 -2.67
CA VAL A 132 11.93 -18.31 -2.07
C VAL A 132 10.64 -18.82 -2.69
N ASP A 133 9.73 -19.31 -1.85
CA ASP A 133 8.39 -19.70 -2.28
C ASP A 133 7.55 -18.45 -2.59
N TYR A 134 6.84 -18.46 -3.71
CA TYR A 134 5.94 -17.38 -4.13
C TYR A 134 4.74 -17.94 -4.88
N GLU A 135 3.67 -17.17 -4.90
CA GLU A 135 2.46 -17.43 -5.69
C GLU A 135 2.43 -16.45 -6.87
N PRO A 136 2.44 -16.94 -8.12
CA PRO A 136 2.30 -16.07 -9.29
C PRO A 136 0.85 -15.61 -9.45
N GLY A 137 0.67 -14.38 -9.91
CA GLY A 137 -0.62 -13.78 -10.17
C GLY A 137 -0.50 -12.58 -11.10
N THR A 138 -1.56 -11.80 -11.17
CA THR A 138 -1.60 -10.53 -11.90
C THR A 138 -2.19 -9.44 -11.02
N ALA A 139 -1.69 -8.23 -11.19
CA ALA A 139 -2.22 -7.03 -10.53
C ALA A 139 -2.42 -5.91 -11.56
N ASN A 140 -3.18 -4.88 -11.19
CA ASN A 140 -3.27 -3.69 -12.02
C ASN A 140 -1.98 -2.87 -11.91
N GLY A 141 -1.33 -2.64 -13.03
CA GLY A 141 -0.22 -1.72 -13.14
C GLY A 141 -0.64 -0.26 -12.91
N TRP A 142 0.33 0.64 -12.88
CA TRP A 142 0.08 2.05 -12.59
C TRP A 142 -0.70 2.79 -13.69
N ARG A 143 -0.78 2.25 -14.92
CA ARG A 143 -1.63 2.72 -16.03
C ARG A 143 -2.98 1.99 -16.11
N GLY A 144 -3.21 0.98 -15.25
CA GLY A 144 -4.41 0.16 -15.25
C GLY A 144 -4.32 -1.11 -16.11
N GLU A 145 -3.20 -1.33 -16.83
CA GLU A 145 -2.92 -2.59 -17.53
C GLU A 145 -2.53 -3.69 -16.52
N PRO A 146 -2.78 -4.97 -16.84
CA PRO A 146 -2.33 -6.07 -15.99
C PRO A 146 -0.79 -6.19 -16.04
N VAL A 147 -0.18 -6.39 -14.87
CA VAL A 147 1.24 -6.67 -14.71
C VAL A 147 1.43 -7.96 -13.92
N ASP A 148 2.55 -8.64 -14.13
CA ASP A 148 2.92 -9.83 -13.35
C ASP A 148 3.09 -9.45 -11.88
N ALA A 149 2.50 -10.25 -11.00
CA ALA A 149 2.62 -10.11 -9.55
C ALA A 149 3.13 -11.41 -8.94
N LEU A 150 4.19 -11.33 -8.13
CA LEU A 150 4.73 -12.46 -7.38
C LEU A 150 4.49 -12.19 -5.91
N THR A 151 3.62 -12.98 -5.28
CA THR A 151 3.27 -12.80 -3.88
C THR A 151 4.06 -13.79 -3.02
N LEU A 152 4.80 -13.29 -2.05
CA LEU A 152 5.54 -14.11 -1.10
C LEU A 152 5.14 -13.80 0.34
N ARG A 153 5.36 -14.78 1.22
CA ARG A 153 5.19 -14.63 2.67
C ARG A 153 6.54 -14.48 3.34
N THR A 154 6.65 -13.52 4.23
CA THR A 154 7.86 -13.31 5.02
C THR A 154 7.53 -13.11 6.50
N ARG A 155 8.42 -13.53 7.38
CA ARG A 155 8.25 -13.31 8.81
C ARG A 155 8.57 -11.88 9.16
N CYS A 156 7.69 -11.22 9.90
CA CYS A 156 7.93 -9.95 10.56
C CYS A 156 8.04 -10.22 12.06
N ASP A 157 9.27 -10.31 12.57
CA ASP A 157 9.52 -10.70 13.97
C ASP A 157 9.02 -9.62 14.93
N ALA A 158 9.17 -8.35 14.58
CA ALA A 158 8.68 -7.22 15.37
C ALA A 158 7.16 -7.25 15.61
N LEU A 159 6.39 -7.77 14.63
CA LEU A 159 4.94 -7.94 14.75
C LEU A 159 4.53 -9.35 15.20
N GLY A 160 5.46 -10.27 15.32
CA GLY A 160 5.20 -11.67 15.68
C GLY A 160 4.35 -12.43 14.66
N GLN A 161 4.26 -11.99 13.41
CA GLN A 161 3.36 -12.55 12.39
C GLN A 161 4.02 -12.70 11.01
N TRP A 162 3.33 -13.42 10.11
CA TRP A 162 3.67 -13.46 8.70
C TRP A 162 3.00 -12.28 7.99
N VAL A 163 3.74 -11.65 7.07
CA VAL A 163 3.23 -10.57 6.20
C VAL A 163 3.38 -10.96 4.74
N LEU A 164 2.49 -10.45 3.90
CA LEU A 164 2.57 -10.64 2.45
C LEU A 164 3.38 -9.51 1.82
N VAL A 165 4.24 -9.89 0.88
CA VAL A 165 4.97 -8.96 0.03
C VAL A 165 4.59 -9.25 -1.42
N HIS A 166 3.96 -8.27 -2.06
CA HIS A 166 3.57 -8.32 -3.46
C HIS A 166 4.64 -7.61 -4.30
N LEU A 167 5.27 -8.37 -5.19
CA LEU A 167 6.25 -7.85 -6.14
C LEU A 167 5.53 -7.63 -7.47
N LEU A 168 5.29 -6.39 -7.85
CA LEU A 168 4.67 -6.01 -9.13
C LEU A 168 5.79 -5.75 -10.13
N VAL A 169 5.84 -6.54 -11.20
CA VAL A 169 6.92 -6.49 -12.18
C VAL A 169 6.49 -5.62 -13.36
N HIS A 170 7.21 -4.53 -13.58
CA HIS A 170 6.99 -3.54 -14.63
C HIS A 170 8.15 -3.54 -15.60
N ASP A 171 7.89 -3.06 -16.81
CA ASP A 171 8.93 -2.73 -17.77
C ASP A 171 9.83 -1.59 -17.25
N LEU A 172 11.12 -1.62 -17.57
CA LEU A 172 12.07 -0.59 -17.15
C LEU A 172 11.69 0.80 -17.70
N ASP A 173 11.13 0.87 -18.90
CA ASP A 173 10.66 2.10 -19.53
C ASP A 173 9.53 2.78 -18.75
N ASP A 174 8.79 2.03 -17.95
CA ASP A 174 7.72 2.55 -17.10
C ASP A 174 8.20 3.34 -15.89
N LEU A 175 9.46 3.18 -15.48
CA LEU A 175 10.02 3.76 -14.27
C LEU A 175 9.78 5.26 -14.15
N ARG A 176 10.04 6.02 -15.22
CA ARG A 176 9.85 7.49 -15.21
C ARG A 176 8.40 7.89 -15.01
N GLY A 177 7.48 7.18 -15.64
CA GLY A 177 6.05 7.43 -15.52
C GLY A 177 5.51 7.07 -14.14
N ALA A 178 5.95 5.94 -13.64
CA ALA A 178 5.57 5.38 -12.36
C ALA A 178 6.00 6.25 -11.15
N LEU A 179 7.01 7.08 -11.29
CA LEU A 179 7.53 7.96 -10.23
C LEU A 179 6.99 9.40 -10.28
N LYS A 180 6.14 9.74 -11.25
CA LYS A 180 5.58 11.10 -11.33
C LYS A 180 4.76 11.40 -10.08
N PRO A 181 4.98 12.57 -9.45
CA PRO A 181 4.16 13.02 -8.34
C PRO A 181 2.69 13.15 -8.74
N ASP A 182 1.81 12.99 -7.75
CA ASP A 182 0.37 13.26 -7.91
C ASP A 182 0.10 14.78 -8.02
N ALA A 183 -1.18 15.13 -8.16
CA ALA A 183 -1.60 16.53 -8.27
C ALA A 183 -1.26 17.39 -7.03
N GLN A 184 -0.98 16.75 -5.91
CA GLN A 184 -0.55 17.37 -4.65
C GLN A 184 0.98 17.40 -4.49
N GLY A 185 1.74 16.94 -5.49
CA GLY A 185 3.20 16.88 -5.47
C GLY A 185 3.77 15.72 -4.65
N ARG A 186 2.93 14.78 -4.19
CA ARG A 186 3.36 13.63 -3.40
C ARG A 186 3.86 12.52 -4.32
N LYS A 187 5.00 11.93 -3.97
CA LYS A 187 5.54 10.78 -4.71
C LYS A 187 4.69 9.53 -4.43
N PRO A 188 4.23 8.81 -5.46
CA PRO A 188 3.41 7.61 -5.28
C PRO A 188 4.19 6.43 -4.71
N ARG A 189 5.52 6.46 -4.81
CA ARG A 189 6.43 5.42 -4.31
C ARG A 189 7.84 5.96 -4.11
N GLY A 190 8.67 5.22 -3.35
CA GLY A 190 10.06 5.60 -3.08
C GLY A 190 11.03 4.43 -3.16
N ASP A 191 12.26 4.73 -3.52
CA ASP A 191 13.37 3.78 -3.54
C ASP A 191 13.88 3.45 -2.12
N ALA A 192 14.83 2.51 -2.00
CA ALA A 192 15.39 2.08 -0.73
C ALA A 192 16.05 3.24 0.05
N ARG A 193 16.62 4.24 -0.63
CA ARG A 193 17.19 5.42 0.02
C ARG A 193 16.09 6.26 0.68
N ALA A 194 14.99 6.46 -0.01
CA ALA A 194 13.84 7.21 0.51
C ALA A 194 13.21 6.49 1.71
N VAL A 195 13.09 5.14 1.66
CA VAL A 195 12.59 4.34 2.80
C VAL A 195 13.50 4.45 4.01
N ARG A 196 14.83 4.38 3.83
CA ARG A 196 15.80 4.60 4.93
C ARG A 196 15.66 5.99 5.55
N ALA A 197 15.46 7.02 4.73
CA ALA A 197 15.25 8.38 5.23
C ALA A 197 13.97 8.50 6.07
N LEU A 198 12.88 7.81 5.68
CA LEU A 198 11.66 7.76 6.50
C LEU A 198 11.92 7.08 7.85
N LEU A 199 12.59 5.93 7.87
CA LEU A 199 12.92 5.20 9.10
C LEU A 199 13.81 6.03 10.05
N THR A 200 14.74 6.80 9.50
CA THR A 200 15.59 7.71 10.30
C THR A 200 14.76 8.84 10.90
N ALA A 201 13.90 9.48 10.11
CA ALA A 201 13.04 10.57 10.58
C ALA A 201 12.06 10.13 11.67
N GLU A 202 11.58 8.87 11.62
CA GLU A 202 10.71 8.29 12.65
C GLU A 202 11.45 8.15 14.00
N VAL A 203 12.71 7.75 14.01
CA VAL A 203 13.53 7.67 15.23
C VAL A 203 13.79 9.05 15.83
N ASP A 204 14.06 10.05 14.97
CA ASP A 204 14.29 11.43 15.42
C ASP A 204 13.02 12.04 16.02
N ALA A 205 11.83 11.63 15.54
CA ALA A 205 10.54 12.11 16.02
C ALA A 205 10.07 11.42 17.32
N ASP A 206 10.42 10.16 17.51
CA ASP A 206 10.10 9.37 18.71
C ASP A 206 11.28 8.44 19.09
N PRO A 207 12.14 8.87 20.04
CA PRO A 207 13.28 8.07 20.50
C PRO A 207 12.91 6.73 21.14
N ASN A 208 11.63 6.50 21.50
CA ASN A 208 11.18 5.24 22.09
C ASN A 208 10.85 4.16 21.03
N LEU A 209 10.94 4.48 19.74
CA LEU A 209 10.75 3.55 18.63
C LEU A 209 12.01 2.68 18.32
N ASN A 210 12.98 2.63 19.22
CA ASN A 210 14.24 1.89 19.02
C ASN A 210 14.17 0.50 19.68
#